data_4e1ed32aeb082b7b353dfaed983c0bea
#
_entry.id   4e1ed32aeb082b7b353dfaed983c0bea
#
_cell.length_a   1.000
_cell.length_b   1.000
_cell.length_c   1.000
_cell.angle_alpha   90.00
_cell.angle_beta   90.00
_cell.angle_gamma   90.00
#
_symmetry.space_group_name_H-M   'P 1'
#
loop_
_entity.id
_entity.type
_entity.pdbx_description
1 polymer ?
#
loop_
_entity_poly.entity_id
_entity_poly.type
_entity_poly.pdbx_seq_one_letter_code
_entity_poly.pdbx_strand_id
1 'polypeptide(L)'
;MSDIKIIALGGVRENAKNLYIVEINDSIFILDAGLKYPENEQLGVDFVIPNLDYLIENRDRIQGIFLTHGHADAIGALPYILQEVKAPVFGSSLTIELAKLFVKNAGVKKFNNFHVIDAETEIEFENAEVSFFKTTHSIPESMGIVLGTDQGNIVYTGDFKFDQAARPYYKTDLGRLAEIGREGVLALLSDSANATSTEQTASEAEVGQEIDQVIADAEGRVIVAAVASNLVRIQQVFDSAADHGRRVVLTGFDVENIVRTAIRLKKLTVEHEKLIVKPKDMNKFEDHELIILENGRMGEPIDGLQKMAVGRHRYVQIKDGDLVYIVTTPSIAKEAVVARVNNAIYKAGGTVKMITQSLRVSGHANARELQLMINLLRPHYLFPVQGEYRDLQAHAELALEVGILPENIYIVKRGDIMHLSEDQGFLHEGAVPAGDVMIDGNAIGDVGNIVLRDRKVLSEDGIFIVVITVNKKERKIVSKARVNTRGFVYVKKSRDILREAADIVNATVENYLAGDSFDWGELKGAVRDDVAKFLFDQTKRRPAILPVVMEVR
;
A
#
# COMPACT_ATOMS: atom_id res chain seq x y z
N MET A 1 5.43 2.56 38.82
CA MET A 1 5.44 3.16 37.48
C MET A 1 5.58 2.07 36.46
N SER A 2 4.72 2.02 35.50
CA SER A 2 4.75 1.04 34.41
C SER A 2 5.98 1.22 33.53
N ASP A 3 6.59 0.12 33.07
CA ASP A 3 7.60 0.15 32.01
C ASP A 3 6.87 0.27 30.66
N ILE A 4 7.00 1.43 30.00
CA ILE A 4 6.29 1.76 28.77
C ILE A 4 7.28 1.80 27.61
N LYS A 5 6.99 1.04 26.55
CA LYS A 5 7.79 1.04 25.32
C LYS A 5 6.92 1.26 24.10
N ILE A 6 7.40 2.07 23.17
CA ILE A 6 6.80 2.23 21.86
C ILE A 6 7.77 1.72 20.80
N ILE A 7 7.28 0.87 19.88
CA ILE A 7 8.07 0.28 18.79
C ILE A 7 7.31 0.44 17.49
N ALA A 8 7.95 1.00 16.48
CA ALA A 8 7.40 1.06 15.13
C ALA A 8 8.00 -0.07 14.26
N LEU A 9 7.17 -0.99 13.77
CA LEU A 9 7.60 -2.00 12.79
C LEU A 9 7.33 -1.56 11.35
N GLY A 10 6.40 -0.63 11.15
CA GLY A 10 6.08 0.01 9.87
C GLY A 10 5.50 1.41 10.08
N GLY A 11 5.11 2.10 9.00
CA GLY A 11 4.45 3.40 9.07
C GLY A 11 5.33 4.56 9.59
N VAL A 12 6.66 4.44 9.56
CA VAL A 12 7.59 5.51 9.90
C VAL A 12 8.63 5.68 8.81
N ARG A 13 8.87 6.91 8.37
CA ARG A 13 9.70 7.31 7.22
C ARG A 13 9.23 6.68 5.91
N GLU A 14 7.97 6.31 5.87
CA GLU A 14 7.25 5.77 4.73
C GLU A 14 5.75 5.98 4.90
N ASN A 15 5.01 6.03 3.80
CA ASN A 15 3.56 5.99 3.82
C ASN A 15 3.06 4.55 3.81
N ALA A 16 1.95 4.31 4.49
CA ALA A 16 1.29 3.01 4.65
C ALA A 16 2.10 1.99 5.50
N LYS A 17 1.63 0.76 5.56
CA LYS A 17 2.23 -0.32 6.34
C LYS A 17 2.26 -0.03 7.84
N ASN A 18 1.18 0.61 8.34
CA ASN A 18 1.06 1.00 9.74
C ASN A 18 1.05 -0.22 10.65
N LEU A 19 2.02 -0.31 11.53
CA LEU A 19 2.14 -1.33 12.56
C LEU A 19 2.97 -0.80 13.70
N TYR A 20 2.29 -0.44 14.79
CA TYR A 20 2.95 0.07 15.99
C TYR A 20 2.66 -0.84 17.17
N ILE A 21 3.59 -0.91 18.09
CA ILE A 21 3.50 -1.72 19.30
C ILE A 21 3.64 -0.79 20.47
N VAL A 22 2.75 -0.94 21.43
CA VAL A 22 2.89 -0.34 22.76
C VAL A 22 3.00 -1.49 23.76
N GLU A 23 4.13 -1.55 24.47
CA GLU A 23 4.30 -2.43 25.60
C GLU A 23 4.09 -1.67 26.88
N ILE A 24 3.30 -2.25 27.78
CA ILE A 24 3.08 -1.73 29.12
C ILE A 24 3.34 -2.91 30.08
N ASN A 25 4.47 -2.89 30.76
CA ASN A 25 5.00 -4.02 31.52
C ASN A 25 5.13 -5.28 30.63
N ASP A 26 4.41 -6.36 30.96
CA ASP A 26 4.42 -7.60 30.18
C ASP A 26 3.31 -7.68 29.11
N SER A 27 2.50 -6.65 28.98
CA SER A 27 1.38 -6.61 28.02
C SER A 27 1.75 -5.88 26.74
N ILE A 28 1.43 -6.48 25.58
CA ILE A 28 1.68 -5.94 24.26
C ILE A 28 0.35 -5.61 23.57
N PHE A 29 0.22 -4.37 23.11
CA PHE A 29 -0.90 -3.85 22.34
C PHE A 29 -0.43 -3.50 20.92
N ILE A 30 -1.07 -4.09 19.92
CA ILE A 30 -0.73 -3.84 18.51
C ILE A 30 -1.72 -2.81 17.96
N LEU A 31 -1.19 -1.72 17.40
CA LEU A 31 -1.95 -0.64 16.78
C LEU A 31 -1.78 -0.72 15.27
N ASP A 32 -2.86 -1.04 14.58
CA ASP A 32 -2.96 -1.36 13.17
C ASP A 32 -2.13 -2.59 12.72
N ALA A 33 -2.40 -3.04 11.50
CA ALA A 33 -1.80 -4.21 10.86
C ALA A 33 -1.74 -4.00 9.34
N GLY A 34 -1.02 -2.97 8.91
CA GLY A 34 -1.07 -2.45 7.56
C GLY A 34 -0.11 -3.10 6.57
N LEU A 35 -0.47 -3.08 5.30
CA LEU A 35 0.41 -3.38 4.17
C LEU A 35 0.76 -2.09 3.40
N LYS A 36 1.78 -2.21 2.52
CA LYS A 36 2.14 -1.21 1.52
C LYS A 36 2.10 -1.86 0.13
N TYR A 37 1.62 -1.13 -0.86
CA TYR A 37 1.73 -1.57 -2.26
C TYR A 37 3.16 -1.36 -2.77
N PRO A 38 3.66 -2.24 -3.67
CA PRO A 38 5.04 -2.20 -4.12
C PRO A 38 5.35 -0.95 -4.93
N GLU A 39 6.59 -0.50 -4.84
CA GLU A 39 7.15 0.54 -5.70
C GLU A 39 7.53 -0.02 -7.08
N ASN A 40 7.71 0.87 -8.08
CA ASN A 40 7.97 0.47 -9.47
C ASN A 40 9.18 -0.47 -9.64
N GLU A 41 10.14 -0.43 -8.71
CA GLU A 41 11.35 -1.25 -8.75
C GLU A 41 11.15 -2.66 -8.18
N GLN A 42 10.06 -2.91 -7.45
CA GLN A 42 9.72 -4.19 -6.83
C GLN A 42 8.94 -5.09 -7.79
N LEU A 43 9.57 -5.46 -8.91
CA LEU A 43 8.96 -6.21 -9.99
C LEU A 43 8.39 -7.56 -9.53
N GLY A 44 7.10 -7.76 -9.76
CA GLY A 44 6.39 -9.01 -9.44
C GLY A 44 6.03 -9.19 -7.97
N VAL A 45 6.23 -8.18 -7.13
CA VAL A 45 5.73 -8.16 -5.75
C VAL A 45 4.27 -7.70 -5.76
N ASP A 46 3.40 -8.40 -5.06
CA ASP A 46 1.98 -8.01 -4.92
C ASP A 46 1.81 -6.93 -3.85
N PHE A 47 2.45 -7.08 -2.69
CA PHE A 47 2.48 -6.09 -1.61
C PHE A 47 3.62 -6.38 -0.61
N VAL A 48 3.84 -5.43 0.30
CA VAL A 48 4.90 -5.45 1.30
C VAL A 48 4.26 -5.33 2.69
N ILE A 49 4.69 -6.16 3.63
CA ILE A 49 4.28 -6.11 5.02
C ILE A 49 5.48 -5.85 5.94
N PRO A 50 5.29 -5.40 7.19
CA PRO A 50 6.35 -5.33 8.18
C PRO A 50 6.96 -6.70 8.48
N ASN A 51 8.21 -6.74 8.96
CA ASN A 51 8.76 -7.93 9.60
C ASN A 51 7.98 -8.24 10.88
N LEU A 52 7.60 -9.50 11.06
CA LEU A 52 6.75 -9.96 12.16
C LEU A 52 7.50 -10.73 13.25
N ASP A 53 8.82 -10.90 13.14
CA ASP A 53 9.62 -11.75 14.04
C ASP A 53 9.40 -11.35 15.51
N TYR A 54 9.41 -10.05 15.81
CA TYR A 54 9.16 -9.55 17.15
C TYR A 54 7.79 -9.96 17.72
N LEU A 55 6.74 -9.92 16.91
CA LEU A 55 5.39 -10.34 17.31
C LEU A 55 5.30 -11.85 17.52
N ILE A 56 6.00 -12.63 16.70
CA ILE A 56 6.04 -14.09 16.77
C ILE A 56 6.76 -14.54 18.05
N GLU A 57 7.89 -13.92 18.35
CA GLU A 57 8.69 -14.20 19.56
C GLU A 57 7.93 -13.84 20.86
N ASN A 58 7.09 -12.81 20.82
CA ASN A 58 6.37 -12.28 21.97
C ASN A 58 4.87 -12.60 21.96
N ARG A 59 4.41 -13.54 21.14
CA ARG A 59 2.98 -13.81 20.88
C ARG A 59 2.13 -14.07 22.13
N ASP A 60 2.72 -14.65 23.17
CA ASP A 60 2.01 -14.99 24.40
C ASP A 60 1.74 -13.76 25.30
N ARG A 61 2.38 -12.63 25.03
CA ARG A 61 2.21 -11.35 25.73
C ARG A 61 1.20 -10.42 25.03
N ILE A 62 0.77 -10.75 23.80
CA ILE A 62 -0.10 -9.89 22.98
C ILE A 62 -1.53 -9.94 23.50
N GLN A 63 -2.03 -8.80 23.97
CA GLN A 63 -3.38 -8.63 24.50
C GLN A 63 -4.43 -8.42 23.40
N GLY A 64 -4.05 -7.75 22.29
CA GLY A 64 -4.96 -7.50 21.19
C GLY A 64 -4.32 -6.74 20.03
N ILE A 65 -5.04 -6.78 18.90
CA ILE A 65 -4.75 -5.99 17.68
C ILE A 65 -5.91 -5.01 17.53
N PHE A 66 -5.61 -3.73 17.61
CA PHE A 66 -6.58 -2.64 17.58
C PHE A 66 -6.49 -1.92 16.25
N LEU A 67 -7.56 -1.95 15.46
CA LEU A 67 -7.61 -1.43 14.09
C LEU A 67 -8.33 -0.07 14.07
N THR A 68 -7.67 0.94 13.56
CA THR A 68 -8.22 2.30 13.48
C THR A 68 -9.28 2.45 12.40
N HIS A 69 -9.06 1.85 11.22
CA HIS A 69 -9.96 1.98 10.08
C HIS A 69 -9.77 0.83 9.07
N GLY A 70 -10.60 0.79 8.02
CA GLY A 70 -10.68 -0.34 7.10
C GLY A 70 -9.83 -0.24 5.82
N HIS A 71 -8.82 0.62 5.75
CA HIS A 71 -7.92 0.68 4.61
C HIS A 71 -6.81 -0.38 4.67
N ALA A 72 -6.21 -0.68 3.53
CA ALA A 72 -5.18 -1.72 3.43
C ALA A 72 -3.91 -1.39 4.23
N ASP A 73 -3.59 -0.12 4.39
CA ASP A 73 -2.46 0.37 5.19
C ASP A 73 -2.64 0.25 6.71
N ALA A 74 -3.88 -0.08 7.16
CA ALA A 74 -4.21 -0.36 8.55
C ALA A 74 -4.60 -1.83 8.81
N ILE A 75 -5.14 -2.57 7.81
CA ILE A 75 -5.63 -3.95 8.02
C ILE A 75 -4.99 -5.01 7.11
N GLY A 76 -4.22 -4.59 6.10
CA GLY A 76 -3.82 -5.49 5.01
C GLY A 76 -2.80 -6.55 5.37
N ALA A 77 -1.96 -6.35 6.41
CA ALA A 77 -1.04 -7.35 6.91
C ALA A 77 -1.67 -8.31 7.94
N LEU A 78 -2.88 -8.00 8.41
CA LEU A 78 -3.58 -8.81 9.42
C LEU A 78 -3.63 -10.32 9.08
N PRO A 79 -3.92 -10.75 7.82
CA PRO A 79 -3.93 -12.16 7.47
C PRO A 79 -2.62 -12.90 7.79
N TYR A 80 -1.48 -12.21 7.64
CA TYR A 80 -0.14 -12.76 7.87
C TYR A 80 0.17 -12.82 9.35
N ILE A 81 -0.21 -11.80 10.11
CA ILE A 81 -0.07 -11.79 11.58
C ILE A 81 -0.89 -12.94 12.17
N LEU A 82 -2.14 -13.12 11.74
CA LEU A 82 -3.06 -14.13 12.30
C LEU A 82 -2.69 -15.58 11.96
N GLN A 83 -1.76 -15.83 11.05
CA GLN A 83 -1.20 -17.17 10.83
C GLN A 83 -0.30 -17.60 11.99
N GLU A 84 0.43 -16.66 12.56
CA GLU A 84 1.45 -16.89 13.60
C GLU A 84 0.97 -16.45 15.01
N VAL A 85 0.19 -15.37 15.07
CA VAL A 85 -0.30 -14.75 16.31
C VAL A 85 -1.82 -14.86 16.36
N LYS A 86 -2.35 -15.44 17.45
CA LYS A 86 -3.81 -15.66 17.62
C LYS A 86 -4.42 -14.70 18.66
N ALA A 87 -4.07 -13.44 18.59
CA ALA A 87 -4.62 -12.41 19.46
C ALA A 87 -6.04 -11.98 19.01
N PRO A 88 -6.89 -11.49 19.92
CA PRO A 88 -8.16 -10.88 19.57
C PRO A 88 -7.95 -9.63 18.73
N VAL A 89 -8.88 -9.39 17.77
CA VAL A 89 -8.85 -8.25 16.86
C VAL A 89 -10.04 -7.35 17.15
N PHE A 90 -9.78 -6.09 17.42
CA PHE A 90 -10.77 -5.06 17.75
C PHE A 90 -10.83 -4.00 16.67
N GLY A 91 -12.02 -3.53 16.33
CA GLY A 91 -12.22 -2.47 15.37
C GLY A 91 -13.71 -2.15 15.16
N SER A 92 -14.00 -1.08 14.44
CA SER A 92 -15.37 -0.70 14.13
C SER A 92 -16.09 -1.75 13.27
N SER A 93 -17.41 -1.65 13.18
CA SER A 93 -18.22 -2.65 12.48
C SER A 93 -17.79 -2.83 11.02
N LEU A 94 -17.50 -1.76 10.31
CA LEU A 94 -17.03 -1.80 8.93
C LEU A 94 -15.58 -2.31 8.85
N THR A 95 -14.70 -1.82 9.71
CA THR A 95 -13.28 -2.24 9.76
C THR A 95 -13.17 -3.74 9.97
N ILE A 96 -13.91 -4.30 10.92
CA ILE A 96 -13.92 -5.75 11.19
C ILE A 96 -14.43 -6.56 9.99
N GLU A 97 -15.49 -6.12 9.32
CA GLU A 97 -16.01 -6.86 8.16
C GLU A 97 -15.04 -6.79 6.96
N LEU A 98 -14.35 -5.67 6.75
CA LEU A 98 -13.30 -5.57 5.75
C LEU A 98 -12.07 -6.41 6.13
N ALA A 99 -11.66 -6.40 7.40
CA ALA A 99 -10.58 -7.25 7.92
C ALA A 99 -10.89 -8.75 7.71
N LYS A 100 -12.13 -9.18 8.01
CA LYS A 100 -12.59 -10.54 7.71
C LYS A 100 -12.50 -10.88 6.22
N LEU A 101 -12.79 -9.91 5.33
CA LEU A 101 -12.69 -10.09 3.89
C LEU A 101 -11.23 -10.31 3.48
N PHE A 102 -10.28 -9.50 3.98
CA PHE A 102 -8.84 -9.68 3.75
C PHE A 102 -8.36 -11.05 4.26
N VAL A 103 -8.71 -11.42 5.48
CA VAL A 103 -8.36 -12.70 6.11
C VAL A 103 -8.90 -13.88 5.30
N LYS A 104 -10.13 -13.80 4.82
CA LYS A 104 -10.76 -14.82 3.98
C LYS A 104 -10.06 -14.93 2.61
N ASN A 105 -9.77 -13.79 1.95
CA ASN A 105 -9.14 -13.77 0.64
C ASN A 105 -7.71 -14.32 0.67
N ALA A 106 -6.99 -14.11 1.77
CA ALA A 106 -5.67 -14.70 2.01
C ALA A 106 -5.71 -16.18 2.44
N GLY A 107 -6.90 -16.80 2.51
CA GLY A 107 -7.05 -18.23 2.79
C GLY A 107 -6.82 -18.62 4.25
N VAL A 108 -6.76 -17.69 5.19
CA VAL A 108 -6.65 -17.99 6.63
C VAL A 108 -7.97 -18.62 7.11
N LYS A 109 -7.89 -19.86 7.55
CA LYS A 109 -9.05 -20.64 8.01
C LYS A 109 -9.12 -20.66 9.53
N LYS A 110 -10.37 -20.70 10.06
CA LYS A 110 -10.67 -20.93 11.49
C LYS A 110 -10.28 -19.80 12.47
N PHE A 111 -10.00 -18.58 11.99
CA PHE A 111 -9.89 -17.42 12.88
C PHE A 111 -11.25 -16.73 12.99
N ASN A 112 -11.77 -16.54 14.20
CA ASN A 112 -13.06 -15.92 14.48
C ASN A 112 -13.05 -14.98 15.70
N ASN A 113 -11.88 -14.69 16.25
CA ASN A 113 -11.71 -13.83 17.43
C ASN A 113 -11.70 -12.34 17.05
N PHE A 114 -12.80 -11.91 16.41
CA PHE A 114 -13.04 -10.52 16.01
C PHE A 114 -14.08 -9.89 16.92
N HIS A 115 -13.78 -8.70 17.42
CA HIS A 115 -14.61 -7.92 18.32
C HIS A 115 -14.98 -6.58 17.69
N VAL A 116 -16.26 -6.32 17.56
CA VAL A 116 -16.76 -5.02 17.08
C VAL A 116 -16.84 -4.08 18.26
N ILE A 117 -16.21 -2.92 18.09
CA ILE A 117 -16.19 -1.83 19.08
C ILE A 117 -16.64 -0.53 18.44
N ASP A 118 -16.89 0.47 19.25
CA ASP A 118 -17.18 1.85 18.85
C ASP A 118 -16.43 2.84 19.76
N ALA A 119 -16.66 4.12 19.54
CA ALA A 119 -15.96 5.18 20.28
C ALA A 119 -16.36 5.30 21.76
N GLU A 120 -17.44 4.66 22.17
CA GLU A 120 -17.94 4.64 23.56
C GLU A 120 -17.46 3.37 24.31
N THR A 121 -16.73 2.49 23.59
CA THR A 121 -16.24 1.22 24.16
C THR A 121 -14.98 1.46 24.98
N GLU A 122 -14.95 0.91 26.17
CA GLU A 122 -13.79 0.85 27.06
C GLU A 122 -13.48 -0.60 27.37
N ILE A 123 -12.20 -0.99 27.34
CA ILE A 123 -11.74 -2.37 27.55
C ILE A 123 -10.63 -2.36 28.60
N GLU A 124 -10.91 -2.97 29.74
CA GLU A 124 -9.92 -3.13 30.81
C GLU A 124 -9.01 -4.33 30.55
N PHE A 125 -7.69 -4.12 30.65
CA PHE A 125 -6.65 -5.13 30.66
C PHE A 125 -5.87 -5.02 31.99
N GLU A 126 -5.07 -6.02 32.31
CA GLU A 126 -4.31 -6.04 33.56
C GLU A 126 -3.40 -4.80 33.75
N ASN A 127 -2.80 -4.31 32.65
CA ASN A 127 -1.81 -3.24 32.69
C ASN A 127 -2.25 -1.94 32.01
N ALA A 128 -3.42 -1.90 31.38
CA ALA A 128 -3.92 -0.73 30.68
C ALA A 128 -5.43 -0.77 30.49
N GLU A 129 -6.03 0.41 30.29
CA GLU A 129 -7.39 0.57 29.78
C GLU A 129 -7.32 1.05 28.32
N VAL A 130 -8.08 0.43 27.41
CA VAL A 130 -8.14 0.83 26.01
C VAL A 130 -9.48 1.49 25.72
N SER A 131 -9.46 2.74 25.29
CA SER A 131 -10.63 3.50 24.84
C SER A 131 -10.40 4.10 23.44
N PHE A 132 -11.43 4.72 22.88
CA PHE A 132 -11.42 5.14 21.49
C PHE A 132 -12.02 6.54 21.34
N PHE A 133 -11.73 7.20 20.21
CA PHE A 133 -12.37 8.44 19.80
C PHE A 133 -12.58 8.47 18.28
N LYS A 134 -13.65 9.14 17.83
CA LYS A 134 -13.96 9.25 16.39
C LYS A 134 -12.99 10.19 15.69
N THR A 135 -12.54 9.80 14.50
CA THR A 135 -11.75 10.63 13.60
C THR A 135 -12.46 10.80 12.24
N THR A 136 -12.16 11.89 11.54
CA THR A 136 -12.60 12.09 10.16
C THR A 136 -11.57 11.50 9.21
N HIS A 137 -11.99 10.57 8.35
CA HIS A 137 -11.18 10.03 7.27
C HIS A 137 -12.04 9.71 6.04
N SER A 138 -11.48 9.18 4.97
CA SER A 138 -12.20 8.86 3.72
C SER A 138 -13.10 7.61 3.81
N ILE A 139 -13.07 6.91 4.93
CA ILE A 139 -13.90 5.74 5.25
C ILE A 139 -14.66 5.96 6.56
N PRO A 140 -15.95 5.53 6.67
CA PRO A 140 -16.72 5.76 7.90
C PRO A 140 -16.21 4.92 9.07
N GLU A 141 -16.52 5.38 10.28
CA GLU A 141 -16.18 4.73 11.56
C GLU A 141 -14.66 4.63 11.81
N SER A 142 -13.85 5.53 11.24
CA SER A 142 -12.45 5.66 11.62
C SER A 142 -12.34 6.16 13.06
N MET A 143 -11.38 5.60 13.80
CA MET A 143 -11.17 5.88 15.22
C MET A 143 -9.69 6.01 15.54
N GLY A 144 -9.37 6.88 16.49
CA GLY A 144 -8.10 6.84 17.21
C GLY A 144 -8.21 5.94 18.43
N ILE A 145 -7.07 5.56 18.96
CA ILE A 145 -6.91 4.59 20.07
C ILE A 145 -6.22 5.29 21.23
N VAL A 146 -6.71 5.08 22.44
CA VAL A 146 -6.15 5.60 23.70
C VAL A 146 -5.80 4.42 24.61
N LEU A 147 -4.57 4.36 25.04
CA LEU A 147 -4.09 3.39 26.03
C LEU A 147 -3.84 4.16 27.34
N GLY A 148 -4.74 4.02 28.30
CA GLY A 148 -4.63 4.62 29.64
C GLY A 148 -3.61 3.86 30.48
N THR A 149 -2.68 4.58 31.09
CA THR A 149 -1.64 4.04 31.99
C THR A 149 -1.58 4.83 33.29
N ASP A 150 -0.82 4.33 34.25
CA ASP A 150 -0.54 5.04 35.52
C ASP A 150 0.33 6.30 35.35
N GLN A 151 0.88 6.54 34.11
CA GLN A 151 1.71 7.69 33.78
C GLN A 151 1.04 8.63 32.77
N GLY A 152 -0.23 8.42 32.45
CA GLY A 152 -0.99 9.17 31.46
C GLY A 152 -1.33 8.36 30.21
N ASN A 153 -2.07 8.98 29.31
CA ASN A 153 -2.60 8.35 28.12
C ASN A 153 -1.55 8.26 27.00
N ILE A 154 -1.49 7.13 26.30
CA ILE A 154 -0.79 6.97 25.02
C ILE A 154 -1.86 7.02 23.95
N VAL A 155 -1.77 8.00 23.05
CA VAL A 155 -2.78 8.25 22.01
C VAL A 155 -2.21 7.94 20.64
N TYR A 156 -2.93 7.14 19.85
CA TYR A 156 -2.67 6.92 18.44
C TYR A 156 -3.84 7.44 17.62
N THR A 157 -3.58 8.38 16.70
CA THR A 157 -4.65 9.02 15.93
C THR A 157 -5.26 8.12 14.86
N GLY A 158 -4.50 7.13 14.35
CA GLY A 158 -4.76 6.59 13.03
C GLY A 158 -4.66 7.69 11.98
N ASP A 159 -5.16 7.43 10.79
CA ASP A 159 -5.25 8.41 9.71
C ASP A 159 -6.43 9.36 9.98
N PHE A 160 -6.17 10.65 9.93
CA PHE A 160 -7.21 11.63 10.25
C PHE A 160 -7.05 12.96 9.50
N LYS A 161 -8.15 13.70 9.46
CA LYS A 161 -8.23 15.14 9.16
C LYS A 161 -9.32 15.79 10.00
N PHE A 162 -9.46 17.10 9.91
CA PHE A 162 -10.62 17.79 10.45
C PHE A 162 -11.49 18.32 9.31
N ASP A 163 -12.74 17.87 9.23
CA ASP A 163 -13.74 18.37 8.31
C ASP A 163 -15.04 18.66 9.08
N GLN A 164 -15.31 19.94 9.30
CA GLN A 164 -16.47 20.36 10.09
C GLN A 164 -17.80 20.15 9.35
N ALA A 165 -17.76 20.06 8.03
CA ALA A 165 -18.91 19.76 7.18
C ALA A 165 -19.11 18.25 6.95
N ALA A 166 -18.28 17.40 7.57
CA ALA A 166 -18.38 15.94 7.44
C ALA A 166 -19.75 15.43 7.92
N ARG A 167 -20.23 14.38 7.26
CA ARG A 167 -21.44 13.65 7.70
C ARG A 167 -21.24 13.02 9.08
N PRO A 168 -22.31 12.75 9.84
CA PRO A 168 -22.20 12.30 11.24
C PRO A 168 -21.28 11.11 11.48
N TYR A 169 -21.25 10.12 10.57
CA TYR A 169 -20.39 8.93 10.67
C TYR A 169 -18.89 9.18 10.40
N TYR A 170 -18.56 10.37 9.92
CA TYR A 170 -17.20 10.79 9.57
C TYR A 170 -16.70 11.93 10.46
N LYS A 171 -17.51 12.39 11.43
CA LYS A 171 -17.21 13.59 12.19
C LYS A 171 -16.31 13.27 13.38
N THR A 172 -15.19 13.98 13.49
CA THR A 172 -14.30 13.92 14.66
C THR A 172 -15.01 14.45 15.91
N ASP A 173 -14.82 13.77 17.03
CA ASP A 173 -15.30 14.21 18.32
C ASP A 173 -14.27 15.11 19.01
N LEU A 174 -14.37 16.42 18.77
CA LEU A 174 -13.48 17.42 19.38
C LEU A 174 -13.66 17.52 20.91
N GLY A 175 -14.87 17.21 21.41
CA GLY A 175 -15.16 17.19 22.84
C GLY A 175 -14.34 16.11 23.55
N ARG A 176 -14.39 14.89 23.01
CA ARG A 176 -13.63 13.76 23.56
C ARG A 176 -12.11 13.98 23.48
N LEU A 177 -11.61 14.56 22.37
CA LEU A 177 -10.18 14.92 22.27
C LEU A 177 -9.77 15.92 23.37
N ALA A 178 -10.58 16.93 23.63
CA ALA A 178 -10.29 17.88 24.70
C ALA A 178 -10.37 17.27 26.11
N GLU A 179 -11.20 16.25 26.31
CA GLU A 179 -11.26 15.47 27.56
C GLU A 179 -10.00 14.65 27.75
N ILE A 180 -9.59 13.87 26.73
CA ILE A 180 -8.34 13.10 26.74
C ILE A 180 -7.14 14.01 27.04
N GLY A 181 -7.09 15.20 26.42
CA GLY A 181 -6.04 16.18 26.71
C GLY A 181 -6.05 16.72 28.14
N ARG A 182 -7.21 16.77 28.82
CA ARG A 182 -7.33 17.15 30.24
C ARG A 182 -6.97 16.00 31.19
N GLU A 183 -7.24 14.77 30.80
CA GLU A 183 -6.83 13.57 31.53
C GLU A 183 -5.30 13.44 31.58
N GLY A 184 -4.58 14.00 30.59
CA GLY A 184 -3.11 13.97 30.47
C GLY A 184 -2.63 12.96 29.43
N VAL A 185 -1.89 13.45 28.45
CA VAL A 185 -1.32 12.61 27.37
C VAL A 185 0.18 12.52 27.52
N LEU A 186 0.67 11.32 27.88
CA LEU A 186 2.10 11.02 27.95
C LEU A 186 2.73 11.02 26.56
N ALA A 187 2.11 10.33 25.60
CA ALA A 187 2.64 10.20 24.25
C ALA A 187 1.55 10.28 23.19
N LEU A 188 1.84 10.96 22.09
CA LEU A 188 0.99 11.07 20.90
C LEU A 188 1.72 10.49 19.68
N LEU A 189 1.18 9.41 19.13
CA LEU A 189 1.55 8.89 17.80
C LEU A 189 0.56 9.48 16.80
N SER A 190 1.01 10.38 15.94
CA SER A 190 0.12 11.15 15.06
C SER A 190 0.50 11.05 13.59
N ASP A 191 -0.52 10.81 12.75
CA ASP A 191 -0.43 10.85 11.29
C ASP A 191 0.27 12.13 10.79
N SER A 192 1.19 11.97 9.85
CA SER A 192 2.01 13.05 9.30
C SER A 192 1.96 13.14 7.78
N ALA A 193 1.21 12.25 7.09
CA ALA A 193 1.29 12.05 5.65
C ALA A 193 1.02 13.31 4.79
N ASN A 194 0.44 14.35 5.39
CA ASN A 194 0.16 15.63 4.70
C ASN A 194 0.71 16.85 5.47
N ALA A 195 1.69 16.66 6.37
CA ALA A 195 2.24 17.70 7.24
C ALA A 195 2.89 18.87 6.48
N THR A 196 3.41 18.62 5.28
CA THR A 196 4.02 19.65 4.43
C THR A 196 2.99 20.57 3.76
N SER A 197 1.69 20.23 3.79
CA SER A 197 0.62 21.03 3.19
C SER A 197 0.19 22.16 4.12
N THR A 198 0.31 23.39 3.66
CA THR A 198 -0.15 24.59 4.35
C THR A 198 -1.49 25.11 3.81
N GLU A 199 -1.96 24.55 2.69
CA GLU A 199 -3.21 24.95 2.05
C GLU A 199 -4.41 24.51 2.87
N GLN A 200 -5.46 25.34 2.87
CA GLN A 200 -6.73 24.95 3.49
C GLN A 200 -7.33 23.81 2.65
N THR A 201 -7.58 22.69 3.29
CA THR A 201 -8.22 21.54 2.65
C THR A 201 -9.71 21.85 2.43
N ALA A 202 -10.20 21.71 1.22
CA ALA A 202 -11.62 21.80 0.92
C ALA A 202 -12.41 20.74 1.70
N SER A 203 -13.66 21.04 2.02
CA SER A 203 -14.53 20.06 2.66
C SER A 203 -15.00 18.98 1.69
N GLU A 204 -15.35 17.80 2.21
CA GLU A 204 -15.99 16.75 1.42
C GLU A 204 -17.33 17.20 0.81
N ALA A 205 -18.00 18.18 1.43
CA ALA A 205 -19.22 18.76 0.89
C ALA A 205 -18.96 19.54 -0.42
N GLU A 206 -17.88 20.34 -0.48
CA GLU A 206 -17.48 21.06 -1.69
C GLU A 206 -17.10 20.12 -2.82
N VAL A 207 -16.41 19.04 -2.49
CA VAL A 207 -16.09 17.98 -3.47
C VAL A 207 -17.35 17.31 -4.00
N GLY A 208 -18.31 17.01 -3.12
CA GLY A 208 -19.61 16.46 -3.52
C GLY A 208 -20.35 17.36 -4.50
N GLN A 209 -20.29 18.68 -4.31
CA GLN A 209 -20.89 19.66 -5.25
C GLN A 209 -20.23 19.63 -6.62
N GLU A 210 -18.88 19.52 -6.72
CA GLU A 210 -18.21 19.38 -8.01
C GLU A 210 -18.58 18.07 -8.70
N ILE A 211 -18.64 16.95 -7.95
CA ILE A 211 -19.04 15.65 -8.50
C ILE A 211 -20.46 15.73 -9.07
N ASP A 212 -21.36 16.33 -8.34
CA ASP A 212 -22.75 16.51 -8.75
C ASP A 212 -22.86 17.34 -10.02
N GLN A 213 -22.18 18.50 -10.07
CA GLN A 213 -22.15 19.36 -11.24
C GLN A 213 -21.58 18.64 -12.49
N VAL A 214 -20.49 17.86 -12.32
CA VAL A 214 -19.88 17.11 -13.42
C VAL A 214 -20.81 16.05 -13.97
N ILE A 215 -21.54 15.36 -13.11
CA ILE A 215 -22.50 14.33 -13.48
C ILE A 215 -23.74 14.96 -14.12
N ALA A 216 -24.22 16.09 -13.61
CA ALA A 216 -25.34 16.83 -14.18
C ALA A 216 -25.07 17.33 -15.61
N ASP A 217 -23.88 17.89 -15.85
CA ASP A 217 -23.49 18.47 -17.13
C ASP A 217 -23.18 17.41 -18.21
N ALA A 218 -23.01 16.15 -17.84
CA ALA A 218 -22.63 15.09 -18.77
C ALA A 218 -23.81 14.61 -19.62
N GLU A 219 -23.72 14.78 -20.94
CA GLU A 219 -24.75 14.34 -21.89
C GLU A 219 -24.72 12.83 -22.15
N GLY A 220 -23.55 12.19 -22.03
CA GLY A 220 -23.33 10.77 -22.26
C GLY A 220 -23.09 9.97 -21.00
N ARG A 221 -22.40 8.85 -21.16
CA ARG A 221 -22.00 7.95 -20.09
C ARG A 221 -20.84 8.56 -19.30
N VAL A 222 -20.91 8.49 -17.96
CA VAL A 222 -19.85 8.97 -17.09
C VAL A 222 -19.08 7.77 -16.51
N ILE A 223 -17.76 7.77 -16.65
CA ILE A 223 -16.87 6.76 -16.04
C ILE A 223 -16.12 7.46 -14.90
N VAL A 224 -16.51 7.17 -13.68
CA VAL A 224 -15.89 7.74 -12.47
C VAL A 224 -14.78 6.82 -11.98
N ALA A 225 -13.55 7.32 -11.93
CA ALA A 225 -12.39 6.61 -11.42
C ALA A 225 -12.12 6.98 -9.96
N ALA A 226 -12.38 6.06 -9.05
CA ALA A 226 -12.27 6.25 -7.60
C ALA A 226 -11.58 5.08 -6.91
N VAL A 227 -11.06 5.28 -5.69
CA VAL A 227 -10.57 4.22 -4.82
C VAL A 227 -11.75 3.51 -4.14
N ALA A 228 -11.80 2.17 -4.16
CA ALA A 228 -12.93 1.40 -3.64
C ALA A 228 -13.20 1.61 -2.15
N SER A 229 -12.17 1.86 -1.36
CA SER A 229 -12.28 2.10 0.06
C SER A 229 -12.60 3.55 0.44
N ASN A 230 -12.56 4.50 -0.54
CA ASN A 230 -13.03 5.87 -0.32
C ASN A 230 -14.57 5.92 -0.41
N LEU A 231 -15.22 5.51 0.66
CA LEU A 231 -16.68 5.42 0.71
C LEU A 231 -17.37 6.79 0.73
N VAL A 232 -16.66 7.86 1.10
CA VAL A 232 -17.19 9.23 0.95
C VAL A 232 -17.43 9.53 -0.53
N ARG A 233 -16.44 9.27 -1.39
CA ARG A 233 -16.57 9.48 -2.84
C ARG A 233 -17.66 8.61 -3.46
N ILE A 234 -17.71 7.35 -3.06
CA ILE A 234 -18.74 6.41 -3.55
C ILE A 234 -20.13 6.90 -3.17
N GLN A 235 -20.32 7.40 -1.94
CA GLN A 235 -21.60 7.97 -1.50
C GLN A 235 -21.97 9.21 -2.31
N GLN A 236 -21.02 10.12 -2.57
CA GLN A 236 -21.27 11.33 -3.38
C GLN A 236 -21.69 10.95 -4.82
N VAL A 237 -21.05 9.94 -5.41
CA VAL A 237 -21.46 9.43 -6.74
C VAL A 237 -22.85 8.79 -6.70
N PHE A 238 -23.19 8.08 -5.63
CA PHE A 238 -24.52 7.44 -5.50
C PHE A 238 -25.62 8.48 -5.31
N ASP A 239 -25.38 9.50 -4.46
CA ASP A 239 -26.33 10.60 -4.26
C ASP A 239 -26.58 11.33 -5.57
N SER A 240 -25.53 11.75 -6.27
CA SER A 240 -25.66 12.42 -7.57
C SER A 240 -26.30 11.53 -8.64
N ALA A 241 -26.00 10.23 -8.67
CA ALA A 241 -26.66 9.30 -9.58
C ALA A 241 -28.18 9.22 -9.33
N ALA A 242 -28.59 9.22 -8.08
CA ALA A 242 -30.01 9.21 -7.70
C ALA A 242 -30.70 10.51 -8.10
N ASP A 243 -30.08 11.68 -7.79
CA ASP A 243 -30.63 13.02 -8.07
C ASP A 243 -30.82 13.24 -9.59
N HIS A 244 -29.94 12.69 -10.42
CA HIS A 244 -29.98 12.82 -11.88
C HIS A 244 -30.58 11.62 -12.62
N GLY A 245 -31.22 10.68 -11.89
CA GLY A 245 -31.91 9.54 -12.49
C GLY A 245 -30.98 8.53 -13.18
N ARG A 246 -29.69 8.56 -12.90
CA ARG A 246 -28.68 7.66 -13.47
C ARG A 246 -28.58 6.35 -12.69
N ARG A 247 -28.02 5.33 -13.31
CA ARG A 247 -27.71 4.01 -12.74
C ARG A 247 -26.21 3.86 -12.56
N VAL A 248 -25.79 3.20 -11.48
CA VAL A 248 -24.37 2.98 -11.18
C VAL A 248 -24.00 1.54 -11.49
N VAL A 249 -22.98 1.36 -12.31
CA VAL A 249 -22.36 0.06 -12.62
C VAL A 249 -21.03 -0.02 -11.90
N LEU A 250 -20.87 -0.98 -11.00
CA LEU A 250 -19.63 -1.20 -10.28
C LEU A 250 -18.71 -2.09 -11.11
N THR A 251 -17.50 -1.61 -11.39
CA THR A 251 -16.45 -2.35 -12.10
C THR A 251 -15.13 -2.22 -11.35
N GLY A 252 -14.23 -3.19 -11.56
CA GLY A 252 -12.96 -3.21 -10.86
C GLY A 252 -12.87 -4.28 -9.77
N PHE A 253 -11.74 -4.28 -9.08
CA PHE A 253 -11.40 -5.29 -8.09
C PHE A 253 -11.97 -4.92 -6.72
N ASP A 254 -12.66 -5.86 -6.08
CA ASP A 254 -13.23 -5.75 -4.72
C ASP A 254 -14.29 -4.65 -4.48
N VAL A 255 -14.50 -3.70 -5.39
CA VAL A 255 -15.46 -2.60 -5.16
C VAL A 255 -16.85 -3.12 -4.85
N GLU A 256 -17.30 -4.17 -5.54
CA GLU A 256 -18.62 -4.77 -5.30
C GLU A 256 -18.74 -5.34 -3.87
N ASN A 257 -17.70 -6.01 -3.39
CA ASN A 257 -17.68 -6.60 -2.04
C ASN A 257 -17.67 -5.51 -0.96
N ILE A 258 -16.84 -4.47 -1.12
CA ILE A 258 -16.73 -3.35 -0.19
C ILE A 258 -18.07 -2.59 -0.12
N VAL A 259 -18.60 -2.19 -1.28
CA VAL A 259 -19.88 -1.46 -1.39
C VAL A 259 -21.03 -2.26 -0.78
N ARG A 260 -21.17 -3.56 -1.14
CA ARG A 260 -22.23 -4.41 -0.57
C ARG A 260 -22.10 -4.56 0.94
N THR A 261 -20.88 -4.67 1.45
CA THR A 261 -20.62 -4.73 2.90
C THR A 261 -21.04 -3.43 3.58
N ALA A 262 -20.63 -2.28 3.02
CA ALA A 262 -20.99 -0.96 3.55
C ALA A 262 -22.52 -0.71 3.53
N ILE A 263 -23.21 -1.12 2.45
CA ILE A 263 -24.69 -1.05 2.37
C ILE A 263 -25.35 -1.92 3.44
N ARG A 264 -24.91 -3.19 3.57
CA ARG A 264 -25.42 -4.12 4.58
C ARG A 264 -25.29 -3.58 6.00
N LEU A 265 -24.20 -2.90 6.28
CA LEU A 265 -23.93 -2.26 7.58
C LEU A 265 -24.55 -0.87 7.70
N LYS A 266 -25.30 -0.39 6.70
CA LYS A 266 -25.89 0.95 6.66
C LYS A 266 -24.87 2.10 6.76
N LYS A 267 -23.63 1.85 6.31
CA LYS A 267 -22.55 2.86 6.24
C LYS A 267 -22.49 3.55 4.88
N LEU A 268 -23.15 2.95 3.89
CA LEU A 268 -23.39 3.53 2.58
C LEU A 268 -24.89 3.46 2.29
N THR A 269 -25.48 4.58 1.88
CA THR A 269 -26.91 4.69 1.61
C THR A 269 -27.16 4.57 0.11
N VAL A 270 -28.17 3.79 -0.25
CA VAL A 270 -28.68 3.67 -1.61
C VAL A 270 -30.15 4.06 -1.59
N GLU A 271 -30.52 5.11 -2.30
CA GLU A 271 -31.89 5.66 -2.26
C GLU A 271 -32.93 4.64 -2.72
N HIS A 272 -32.57 3.83 -3.72
CA HIS A 272 -33.44 2.74 -4.19
C HIS A 272 -32.62 1.55 -4.71
N GLU A 273 -33.15 0.33 -4.55
CA GLU A 273 -32.47 -0.92 -4.91
C GLU A 273 -32.03 -1.01 -6.40
N LYS A 274 -32.73 -0.28 -7.30
CA LYS A 274 -32.44 -0.27 -8.73
C LYS A 274 -31.28 0.67 -9.12
N LEU A 275 -30.70 1.41 -8.19
CA LEU A 275 -29.59 2.32 -8.47
C LEU A 275 -28.38 1.56 -9.01
N ILE A 276 -28.06 0.40 -8.41
CA ILE A 276 -26.89 -0.40 -8.79
C ILE A 276 -27.29 -1.46 -9.82
N VAL A 277 -26.64 -1.41 -10.98
CA VAL A 277 -26.86 -2.33 -12.11
C VAL A 277 -25.64 -3.24 -12.28
N LYS A 278 -25.90 -4.52 -12.59
CA LYS A 278 -24.81 -5.46 -12.87
C LYS A 278 -24.13 -5.11 -14.21
N PRO A 279 -22.80 -5.26 -14.34
CA PRO A 279 -22.11 -4.92 -15.58
C PRO A 279 -22.68 -5.58 -16.84
N LYS A 280 -23.17 -6.82 -16.75
CA LYS A 280 -23.77 -7.55 -17.87
C LYS A 280 -25.13 -6.99 -18.33
N ASP A 281 -25.77 -6.19 -17.49
CA ASP A 281 -27.11 -5.65 -17.75
C ASP A 281 -27.06 -4.16 -18.21
N MET A 282 -25.87 -3.53 -18.26
CA MET A 282 -25.74 -2.12 -18.58
C MET A 282 -26.25 -1.76 -19.99
N ASN A 283 -26.19 -2.68 -20.96
CA ASN A 283 -26.70 -2.46 -22.31
C ASN A 283 -28.24 -2.34 -22.42
N LYS A 284 -28.95 -2.46 -21.31
CA LYS A 284 -30.40 -2.23 -21.22
C LYS A 284 -30.76 -0.75 -21.00
N PHE A 285 -29.76 0.08 -20.79
CA PHE A 285 -29.90 1.49 -20.46
C PHE A 285 -29.22 2.35 -21.52
N GLU A 286 -29.72 3.57 -21.72
CA GLU A 286 -29.10 4.55 -22.58
C GLU A 286 -27.83 5.12 -21.92
N ASP A 287 -26.91 5.65 -22.74
CA ASP A 287 -25.61 6.15 -22.24
C ASP A 287 -25.77 7.23 -21.16
N HIS A 288 -26.68 8.16 -21.34
CA HIS A 288 -26.94 9.24 -20.38
C HIS A 288 -27.52 8.75 -19.05
N GLU A 289 -28.04 7.51 -18.99
CA GLU A 289 -28.55 6.89 -17.76
C GLU A 289 -27.45 6.16 -16.96
N LEU A 290 -26.20 6.12 -17.44
CA LEU A 290 -25.17 5.27 -16.85
C LEU A 290 -24.01 6.07 -16.24
N ILE A 291 -23.66 5.69 -15.00
CA ILE A 291 -22.39 5.99 -14.37
C ILE A 291 -21.65 4.67 -14.14
N ILE A 292 -20.42 4.57 -14.61
CA ILE A 292 -19.55 3.44 -14.37
C ILE A 292 -18.55 3.84 -13.30
N LEU A 293 -18.62 3.21 -12.12
CA LEU A 293 -17.64 3.41 -11.06
C LEU A 293 -16.54 2.37 -11.22
N GLU A 294 -15.35 2.83 -11.61
CA GLU A 294 -14.18 1.99 -11.82
C GLU A 294 -13.19 2.14 -10.67
N ASN A 295 -12.80 0.99 -10.15
CA ASN A 295 -11.71 0.86 -9.19
C ASN A 295 -10.69 -0.13 -9.74
N GLY A 296 -9.45 0.28 -9.87
CA GLY A 296 -8.37 -0.59 -10.31
C GLY A 296 -7.94 -1.61 -9.23
N ARG A 297 -7.10 -2.55 -9.64
CA ARG A 297 -6.40 -3.43 -8.72
C ARG A 297 -5.50 -2.58 -7.80
N MET A 298 -5.38 -2.93 -6.53
CA MET A 298 -4.57 -2.20 -5.54
C MET A 298 -5.04 -0.75 -5.26
N GLY A 299 -6.35 -0.47 -5.43
CA GLY A 299 -6.90 0.87 -5.20
C GLY A 299 -6.61 1.91 -6.28
N GLU A 300 -5.91 1.55 -7.37
CA GLU A 300 -5.49 2.46 -8.44
C GLU A 300 -6.36 2.30 -9.68
N PRO A 301 -7.30 3.22 -9.93
CA PRO A 301 -8.24 3.10 -11.06
C PRO A 301 -7.59 3.29 -12.44
N ILE A 302 -6.37 3.81 -12.50
CA ILE A 302 -5.68 4.15 -13.76
C ILE A 302 -5.47 2.92 -14.65
N ASP A 303 -5.13 1.76 -14.08
CA ASP A 303 -4.98 0.51 -14.84
C ASP A 303 -6.31 0.03 -15.46
N GLY A 304 -7.42 0.20 -14.74
CA GLY A 304 -8.75 -0.09 -15.24
C GLY A 304 -9.10 0.80 -16.43
N LEU A 305 -8.88 2.11 -16.30
CA LEU A 305 -9.09 3.08 -17.38
C LEU A 305 -8.24 2.77 -18.62
N GLN A 306 -6.97 2.38 -18.42
CA GLN A 306 -6.10 1.97 -19.53
C GLN A 306 -6.69 0.78 -20.29
N LYS A 307 -7.16 -0.24 -19.57
CA LYS A 307 -7.80 -1.42 -20.19
C LYS A 307 -9.06 -1.06 -20.92
N MET A 308 -9.90 -0.14 -20.38
CA MET A 308 -11.11 0.36 -21.03
C MET A 308 -10.78 1.12 -22.33
N ALA A 309 -9.77 1.98 -22.31
CA ALA A 309 -9.36 2.78 -23.47
C ALA A 309 -8.78 1.95 -24.62
N VAL A 310 -8.13 0.82 -24.32
CA VAL A 310 -7.56 -0.08 -25.36
C VAL A 310 -8.44 -1.29 -25.67
N GLY A 311 -9.69 -1.34 -25.19
CA GLY A 311 -10.65 -2.41 -25.45
C GLY A 311 -10.30 -3.76 -24.81
N ARG A 312 -9.54 -3.76 -23.72
CA ARG A 312 -9.12 -4.97 -22.96
C ARG A 312 -9.84 -5.15 -21.63
N HIS A 313 -10.69 -4.19 -21.25
CA HIS A 313 -11.49 -4.32 -20.05
C HIS A 313 -12.63 -5.32 -20.27
N ARG A 314 -12.96 -6.12 -19.24
CA ARG A 314 -13.91 -7.24 -19.36
C ARG A 314 -15.33 -6.82 -19.78
N TYR A 315 -15.78 -5.65 -19.31
CA TYR A 315 -17.19 -5.24 -19.45
C TYR A 315 -17.34 -3.91 -20.19
N VAL A 316 -16.37 -3.02 -20.11
CA VAL A 316 -16.47 -1.64 -20.55
C VAL A 316 -15.39 -1.33 -21.58
N GLN A 317 -15.78 -0.73 -22.68
CA GLN A 317 -14.89 -0.08 -23.64
C GLN A 317 -15.25 1.40 -23.71
N ILE A 318 -14.25 2.27 -23.67
CA ILE A 318 -14.43 3.72 -23.87
C ILE A 318 -14.81 3.95 -25.32
N LYS A 319 -15.79 4.80 -25.53
CA LYS A 319 -16.32 5.16 -26.84
C LYS A 319 -16.56 6.67 -26.96
N ASP A 320 -16.93 7.10 -28.13
CA ASP A 320 -17.29 8.49 -28.41
C ASP A 320 -18.44 8.97 -27.52
N GLY A 321 -18.30 10.18 -26.96
CA GLY A 321 -19.24 10.76 -26.00
C GLY A 321 -19.08 10.34 -24.54
N ASP A 322 -18.17 9.43 -24.19
CA ASP A 322 -17.89 9.10 -22.80
C ASP A 322 -17.13 10.23 -22.09
N LEU A 323 -17.55 10.56 -20.88
CA LEU A 323 -16.79 11.40 -19.93
C LEU A 323 -16.09 10.53 -18.90
N VAL A 324 -14.76 10.53 -18.88
CA VAL A 324 -13.97 9.90 -17.82
C VAL A 324 -13.63 10.96 -16.77
N TYR A 325 -14.17 10.78 -15.56
CA TYR A 325 -13.95 11.68 -14.43
C TYR A 325 -13.06 11.02 -13.38
N ILE A 326 -11.84 11.54 -13.22
CA ILE A 326 -10.84 11.03 -12.26
C ILE A 326 -10.97 11.83 -10.96
N VAL A 327 -11.56 11.22 -9.93
CA VAL A 327 -11.82 11.83 -8.62
C VAL A 327 -10.77 11.48 -7.55
N THR A 328 -9.67 10.86 -7.98
CA THR A 328 -8.51 10.56 -7.13
C THR A 328 -7.35 11.50 -7.46
N THR A 329 -6.38 11.61 -6.56
CA THR A 329 -5.13 12.31 -6.80
C THR A 329 -4.03 11.26 -7.01
N PRO A 330 -3.65 10.96 -8.26
CA PRO A 330 -2.53 10.06 -8.52
C PRO A 330 -1.24 10.62 -7.92
N SER A 331 -0.37 9.73 -7.42
CA SER A 331 0.95 10.15 -6.94
C SER A 331 1.79 10.77 -8.08
N ILE A 332 2.70 11.69 -7.74
CA ILE A 332 3.63 12.33 -8.69
C ILE A 332 4.40 11.27 -9.50
N ALA A 333 4.78 10.16 -8.86
CA ALA A 333 5.48 9.05 -9.52
C ALA A 333 4.66 8.40 -10.67
N LYS A 334 3.33 8.58 -10.70
CA LYS A 334 2.44 8.03 -11.74
C LYS A 334 2.01 9.04 -12.81
N GLU A 335 2.47 10.27 -12.75
CA GLU A 335 2.06 11.36 -13.66
C GLU A 335 2.23 10.98 -15.15
N ALA A 336 3.37 10.38 -15.51
CA ALA A 336 3.62 9.91 -16.87
C ALA A 336 2.67 8.77 -17.32
N VAL A 337 2.23 7.93 -16.38
CA VAL A 337 1.24 6.86 -16.65
C VAL A 337 -0.13 7.48 -16.89
N VAL A 338 -0.53 8.42 -16.03
CA VAL A 338 -1.81 9.16 -16.16
C VAL A 338 -1.88 9.88 -17.49
N ALA A 339 -0.81 10.58 -17.90
CA ALA A 339 -0.77 11.28 -19.19
C ALA A 339 -0.94 10.31 -20.38
N ARG A 340 -0.32 9.12 -20.32
CA ARG A 340 -0.50 8.09 -21.36
C ARG A 340 -1.92 7.55 -21.41
N VAL A 341 -2.53 7.32 -20.25
CA VAL A 341 -3.91 6.82 -20.16
C VAL A 341 -4.88 7.87 -20.68
N ASN A 342 -4.71 9.15 -20.31
CA ASN A 342 -5.52 10.25 -20.84
C ASN A 342 -5.46 10.29 -22.38
N ASN A 343 -4.25 10.20 -22.96
CA ASN A 343 -4.10 10.15 -24.42
C ASN A 343 -4.81 8.93 -25.05
N ALA A 344 -4.82 7.78 -24.37
CA ALA A 344 -5.53 6.59 -24.86
C ALA A 344 -7.04 6.77 -24.79
N ILE A 345 -7.57 7.44 -23.76
CA ILE A 345 -9.00 7.77 -23.63
C ILE A 345 -9.44 8.69 -24.76
N TYR A 346 -8.71 9.79 -25.03
CA TYR A 346 -9.02 10.68 -26.15
C TYR A 346 -8.96 9.96 -27.51
N LYS A 347 -8.01 9.05 -27.72
CA LYS A 347 -7.95 8.23 -28.95
C LYS A 347 -9.15 7.28 -29.09
N ALA A 348 -9.76 6.86 -27.98
CA ALA A 348 -10.95 6.03 -27.98
C ALA A 348 -12.25 6.83 -28.17
N GLY A 349 -12.19 8.16 -28.27
CA GLY A 349 -13.33 9.08 -28.45
C GLY A 349 -13.88 9.66 -27.14
N GLY A 350 -13.36 9.26 -25.99
CA GLY A 350 -13.77 9.81 -24.69
C GLY A 350 -13.08 11.14 -24.37
N THR A 351 -13.62 11.85 -23.39
CA THR A 351 -13.03 13.06 -22.81
C THR A 351 -12.60 12.77 -21.37
N VAL A 352 -11.61 13.53 -20.84
CA VAL A 352 -11.11 13.37 -19.48
C VAL A 352 -11.33 14.66 -18.71
N LYS A 353 -11.92 14.54 -17.53
CA LYS A 353 -11.95 15.56 -16.49
C LYS A 353 -11.26 15.04 -15.25
N MET A 354 -10.46 15.84 -14.60
CA MET A 354 -9.87 15.53 -13.31
C MET A 354 -10.50 16.45 -12.25
N ILE A 355 -10.61 15.96 -11.03
CA ILE A 355 -11.04 16.79 -9.92
C ILE A 355 -10.19 18.07 -9.85
N THR A 356 -10.84 19.21 -9.62
CA THR A 356 -10.20 20.52 -9.55
C THR A 356 -9.09 20.52 -8.49
N GLN A 357 -7.96 21.13 -8.78
CA GLN A 357 -6.77 21.08 -7.91
C GLN A 357 -7.05 21.55 -6.47
N SER A 358 -7.83 22.62 -6.31
CA SER A 358 -8.23 23.14 -5.00
C SER A 358 -9.18 22.20 -4.24
N LEU A 359 -9.81 21.23 -4.92
CA LEU A 359 -10.69 20.22 -4.36
C LEU A 359 -10.03 18.83 -4.26
N ARG A 360 -8.73 18.75 -4.46
CA ARG A 360 -7.94 17.53 -4.20
C ARG A 360 -7.75 17.37 -2.71
N VAL A 361 -8.76 16.84 -2.07
CA VAL A 361 -8.80 16.67 -0.61
C VAL A 361 -7.95 15.46 -0.22
N SER A 362 -6.98 15.69 0.67
CA SER A 362 -6.27 14.62 1.37
C SER A 362 -7.19 13.93 2.38
N GLY A 363 -6.96 12.66 2.64
CA GLY A 363 -7.53 11.94 3.79
C GLY A 363 -6.80 12.25 5.10
N HIS A 364 -5.67 12.97 5.03
CA HIS A 364 -4.73 13.25 6.12
C HIS A 364 -4.69 14.73 6.47
N ALA A 365 -4.42 15.02 7.72
CA ALA A 365 -4.39 16.36 8.30
C ALA A 365 -3.28 17.24 7.69
N ASN A 366 -3.62 18.49 7.38
CA ASN A 366 -2.66 19.51 6.98
C ASN A 366 -1.93 20.12 8.20
N ALA A 367 -0.97 21.01 7.95
CA ALA A 367 -0.17 21.66 9.00
C ALA A 367 -1.01 22.27 10.13
N ARG A 368 -2.10 22.99 9.80
CA ARG A 368 -2.96 23.65 10.83
C ARG A 368 -3.79 22.63 11.61
N GLU A 369 -4.22 21.58 10.96
CA GLU A 369 -5.00 20.52 11.60
C GLU A 369 -4.12 19.69 12.54
N LEU A 370 -2.84 19.46 12.20
CA LEU A 370 -1.84 18.83 13.08
C LEU A 370 -1.59 19.70 14.32
N GLN A 371 -1.40 21.02 14.15
CA GLN A 371 -1.27 21.94 15.27
C GLN A 371 -2.52 21.94 16.17
N LEU A 372 -3.71 21.84 15.58
CA LEU A 372 -4.95 21.72 16.34
C LEU A 372 -5.00 20.43 17.17
N MET A 373 -4.62 19.29 16.61
CA MET A 373 -4.55 18.01 17.32
C MET A 373 -3.59 18.10 18.51
N ILE A 374 -2.39 18.63 18.31
CA ILE A 374 -1.39 18.82 19.37
C ILE A 374 -1.94 19.74 20.48
N ASN A 375 -2.61 20.84 20.12
CA ASN A 375 -3.17 21.77 21.08
C ASN A 375 -4.35 21.21 21.89
N LEU A 376 -5.14 20.32 21.28
CA LEU A 376 -6.25 19.63 21.97
C LEU A 376 -5.71 18.59 22.97
N LEU A 377 -4.75 17.80 22.55
CA LEU A 377 -4.21 16.68 23.33
C LEU A 377 -3.08 17.08 24.30
N ARG A 378 -2.28 18.10 23.97
CA ARG A 378 -1.15 18.60 24.76
C ARG A 378 -0.20 17.49 25.21
N PRO A 379 0.31 16.67 24.31
CA PRO A 379 1.12 15.52 24.67
C PRO A 379 2.46 15.95 25.28
N HIS A 380 2.97 15.15 26.22
CA HIS A 380 4.34 15.33 26.73
C HIS A 380 5.35 14.92 25.65
N TYR A 381 5.14 13.75 25.00
CA TYR A 381 5.98 13.27 23.90
C TYR A 381 5.18 13.21 22.58
N LEU A 382 5.84 13.59 21.48
CA LEU A 382 5.28 13.47 20.14
C LEU A 382 6.10 12.50 19.30
N PHE A 383 5.40 11.57 18.64
CA PHE A 383 5.90 10.64 17.64
C PHE A 383 5.19 10.90 16.32
N PRO A 384 5.78 11.67 15.39
CA PRO A 384 5.30 11.73 14.03
C PRO A 384 5.37 10.35 13.38
N VAL A 385 4.23 9.82 12.91
CA VAL A 385 4.10 8.52 12.23
C VAL A 385 3.35 8.68 10.92
N GLN A 386 3.21 7.63 10.11
CA GLN A 386 2.50 7.63 8.84
C GLN A 386 2.93 8.77 7.92
N GLY A 387 4.14 8.68 7.33
CA GLY A 387 4.66 9.68 6.42
C GLY A 387 6.09 9.41 5.98
N GLU A 388 6.50 10.00 4.87
CA GLU A 388 7.89 10.03 4.46
C GLU A 388 8.71 10.88 5.45
N TYR A 389 10.04 10.75 5.45
CA TYR A 389 10.89 11.47 6.41
C TYR A 389 10.66 13.00 6.40
N ARG A 390 10.41 13.58 5.22
CA ARG A 390 10.11 15.02 5.08
C ARG A 390 8.80 15.42 5.78
N ASP A 391 7.80 14.53 5.77
CA ASP A 391 6.49 14.80 6.40
C ASP A 391 6.62 14.69 7.91
N LEU A 392 7.37 13.69 8.41
CA LEU A 392 7.67 13.55 9.84
C LEU A 392 8.47 14.75 10.36
N GLN A 393 9.42 15.25 9.57
CA GLN A 393 10.22 16.43 9.92
C GLN A 393 9.35 17.69 9.96
N ALA A 394 8.48 17.88 8.97
CA ALA A 394 7.54 19.00 8.96
C ALA A 394 6.61 18.96 10.17
N HIS A 395 6.09 17.78 10.54
CA HIS A 395 5.25 17.63 11.73
C HIS A 395 6.03 17.96 13.02
N ALA A 396 7.29 17.56 13.11
CA ALA A 396 8.14 17.92 14.24
C ALA A 396 8.35 19.45 14.34
N GLU A 397 8.55 20.14 13.23
CA GLU A 397 8.67 21.61 13.18
C GLU A 397 7.37 22.29 13.62
N LEU A 398 6.20 21.80 13.17
CA LEU A 398 4.90 22.29 13.61
C LEU A 398 4.69 22.11 15.12
N ALA A 399 5.19 21.01 15.69
CA ALA A 399 5.11 20.76 17.13
C ALA A 399 5.96 21.74 17.96
N LEU A 400 7.17 22.08 17.46
CA LEU A 400 8.00 23.12 18.08
C LEU A 400 7.29 24.48 18.08
N GLU A 401 6.61 24.84 16.99
CA GLU A 401 5.84 26.09 16.88
C GLU A 401 4.72 26.20 17.90
N VAL A 402 4.10 25.08 18.30
CA VAL A 402 3.04 25.05 19.31
C VAL A 402 3.53 24.72 20.72
N GLY A 403 4.87 24.66 20.93
CA GLY A 403 5.49 24.64 22.25
C GLY A 403 5.89 23.28 22.80
N ILE A 404 5.88 22.20 22.00
CA ILE A 404 6.49 20.93 22.39
C ILE A 404 8.02 21.14 22.43
N LEU A 405 8.69 20.64 23.47
CA LEU A 405 10.13 20.78 23.61
C LEU A 405 10.87 19.85 22.62
N PRO A 406 12.02 20.29 22.07
CA PRO A 406 12.77 19.47 21.09
C PRO A 406 13.14 18.09 21.58
N GLU A 407 13.48 17.95 22.86
CA GLU A 407 13.82 16.67 23.52
C GLU A 407 12.64 15.72 23.69
N ASN A 408 11.42 16.20 23.46
CA ASN A 408 10.18 15.43 23.57
C ASN A 408 9.60 15.05 22.19
N ILE A 409 10.33 15.31 21.09
CA ILE A 409 9.89 14.97 19.73
C ILE A 409 10.80 13.88 19.16
N TYR A 410 10.24 12.74 18.80
CA TYR A 410 10.99 11.56 18.36
C TYR A 410 10.60 11.11 16.96
N ILE A 411 11.48 11.32 15.96
CA ILE A 411 11.35 10.76 14.62
C ILE A 411 12.09 9.42 14.58
N VAL A 412 11.41 8.36 15.02
CA VAL A 412 11.97 7.02 15.15
C VAL A 412 12.22 6.33 13.81
N LYS A 413 13.02 5.27 13.82
CA LYS A 413 13.18 4.31 12.72
C LYS A 413 12.41 3.04 13.03
N ARG A 414 12.15 2.25 12.02
CA ARG A 414 11.63 0.90 12.21
C ARG A 414 12.59 0.07 13.05
N GLY A 415 12.07 -0.60 14.07
CA GLY A 415 12.85 -1.43 14.99
C GLY A 415 13.51 -0.69 16.14
N ASP A 416 13.36 0.63 16.23
CA ASP A 416 13.74 1.37 17.43
C ASP A 416 12.78 1.08 18.57
N ILE A 417 13.29 0.99 19.80
CA ILE A 417 12.48 0.95 21.04
C ILE A 417 12.60 2.29 21.73
N MET A 418 11.47 2.92 21.95
CA MET A 418 11.39 4.11 22.78
C MET A 418 10.85 3.75 24.15
N HIS A 419 11.67 3.88 25.19
CA HIS A 419 11.26 3.76 26.58
C HIS A 419 10.75 5.11 27.08
N LEU A 420 9.58 5.12 27.70
CA LEU A 420 8.93 6.34 28.17
C LEU A 420 8.64 6.31 29.67
N SER A 421 8.84 7.44 30.30
CA SER A 421 8.32 7.78 31.64
C SER A 421 7.93 9.25 31.66
N GLU A 422 7.22 9.70 32.73
CA GLU A 422 6.91 11.12 32.91
C GLU A 422 8.17 12.00 32.94
N ASP A 423 9.27 11.49 33.45
CA ASP A 423 10.50 12.27 33.68
C ASP A 423 11.45 12.27 32.48
N GLN A 424 11.51 11.19 31.72
CA GLN A 424 12.43 11.09 30.58
C GLN A 424 12.02 10.04 29.55
N GLY A 425 12.40 10.31 28.29
CA GLY A 425 12.36 9.37 27.19
C GLY A 425 13.75 8.85 26.84
N PHE A 426 13.88 7.57 26.55
CA PHE A 426 15.14 6.95 26.14
C PHE A 426 14.96 6.11 24.87
N LEU A 427 15.72 6.45 23.81
CA LEU A 427 15.68 5.76 22.51
C LEU A 427 16.77 4.68 22.45
N HIS A 428 16.37 3.44 22.19
CA HIS A 428 17.26 2.33 21.87
C HIS A 428 17.12 2.01 20.38
N GLU A 429 18.09 2.47 19.59
CA GLU A 429 18.06 2.33 18.14
C GLU A 429 18.29 0.88 17.68
N GLY A 430 17.50 0.43 16.68
CA GLY A 430 17.67 -0.85 16.01
C GLY A 430 17.59 -2.07 16.92
N ALA A 431 16.83 -1.96 18.00
CA ALA A 431 16.77 -2.96 19.08
C ALA A 431 16.01 -4.24 18.68
N VAL A 432 15.11 -4.15 17.70
CA VAL A 432 14.33 -5.30 17.21
C VAL A 432 14.46 -5.49 15.71
N PRO A 433 14.35 -6.74 15.19
CA PRO A 433 14.32 -6.99 13.77
C PRO A 433 13.18 -6.21 13.10
N ALA A 434 13.51 -5.41 12.11
CA ALA A 434 12.53 -4.66 11.33
C ALA A 434 12.98 -4.59 9.86
N GLY A 435 12.01 -4.58 8.95
CA GLY A 435 12.28 -4.54 7.52
C GLY A 435 11.04 -4.83 6.71
N ASP A 436 11.25 -4.98 5.42
CA ASP A 436 10.19 -5.27 4.45
C ASP A 436 10.14 -6.77 4.17
N VAL A 437 8.96 -7.37 4.34
CA VAL A 437 8.66 -8.72 3.92
C VAL A 437 7.79 -8.64 2.66
N MET A 438 8.34 -9.08 1.54
CA MET A 438 7.68 -9.03 0.24
C MET A 438 6.79 -10.25 0.05
N ILE A 439 5.60 -10.01 -0.48
CA ILE A 439 4.60 -11.03 -0.78
C ILE A 439 4.45 -11.13 -2.30
N ASP A 440 4.63 -12.33 -2.84
CA ASP A 440 4.45 -12.66 -4.26
C ASP A 440 3.57 -13.91 -4.35
N GLY A 441 2.30 -13.74 -4.70
CA GLY A 441 1.31 -14.81 -4.69
C GLY A 441 1.13 -15.44 -3.30
N ASN A 442 1.48 -16.72 -3.17
CA ASN A 442 1.43 -17.45 -1.90
C ASN A 442 2.76 -17.45 -1.12
N ALA A 443 3.79 -16.85 -1.69
CA ALA A 443 5.12 -16.87 -1.11
C ALA A 443 5.32 -15.66 -0.18
N ILE A 444 5.79 -15.93 1.04
CA ILE A 444 6.02 -14.93 2.08
C ILE A 444 7.54 -14.81 2.30
N GLY A 445 8.12 -13.65 1.95
CA GLY A 445 9.51 -13.33 2.27
C GLY A 445 10.59 -14.10 1.49
N ASP A 446 10.24 -14.91 0.50
CA ASP A 446 11.20 -15.59 -0.38
C ASP A 446 11.76 -14.68 -1.49
N VAL A 447 11.11 -13.54 -1.75
CA VAL A 447 11.57 -12.50 -2.66
C VAL A 447 12.44 -11.52 -1.89
N GLY A 448 13.76 -11.71 -1.95
CA GLY A 448 14.74 -10.79 -1.38
C GLY A 448 15.37 -9.87 -2.43
N ASN A 449 16.29 -9.00 -1.99
CA ASN A 449 17.01 -8.04 -2.85
C ASN A 449 17.73 -8.70 -4.03
N ILE A 450 18.20 -9.95 -3.87
CA ILE A 450 18.86 -10.72 -4.95
C ILE A 450 17.86 -11.02 -6.05
N VAL A 451 16.67 -11.53 -5.69
CA VAL A 451 15.61 -11.87 -6.64
C VAL A 451 15.11 -10.63 -7.38
N LEU A 452 14.92 -9.51 -6.68
CA LEU A 452 14.52 -8.24 -7.29
C LEU A 452 15.57 -7.72 -8.27
N ARG A 453 16.84 -7.79 -7.90
CA ARG A 453 17.95 -7.42 -8.80
C ARG A 453 17.97 -8.29 -10.05
N ASP A 454 17.80 -9.60 -9.91
CA ASP A 454 17.75 -10.51 -11.04
C ASP A 454 16.53 -10.21 -11.94
N ARG A 455 15.34 -9.97 -11.36
CA ARG A 455 14.14 -9.54 -12.10
C ARG A 455 14.39 -8.23 -12.84
N LYS A 456 15.09 -7.27 -12.23
CA LYS A 456 15.44 -5.98 -12.85
C LYS A 456 16.34 -6.21 -14.06
N VAL A 457 17.43 -6.96 -13.93
CA VAL A 457 18.32 -7.30 -15.05
C VAL A 457 17.56 -8.01 -16.18
N LEU A 458 16.71 -8.98 -15.84
CA LEU A 458 15.88 -9.68 -16.82
C LEU A 458 14.90 -8.75 -17.56
N SER A 459 14.36 -7.74 -16.87
CA SER A 459 13.42 -6.78 -17.45
C SER A 459 14.09 -5.72 -18.35
N GLU A 460 15.32 -5.32 -18.04
CA GLU A 460 16.08 -4.29 -18.75
C GLU A 460 16.85 -4.86 -19.95
N ASP A 461 17.66 -5.88 -19.70
CA ASP A 461 18.64 -6.41 -20.67
C ASP A 461 18.34 -7.85 -21.16
N GLY A 462 17.33 -8.49 -20.55
CA GLY A 462 16.92 -9.85 -20.95
C GLY A 462 17.87 -10.95 -20.51
N ILE A 463 17.72 -12.13 -21.14
CA ILE A 463 18.50 -13.32 -20.81
C ILE A 463 19.26 -13.86 -22.03
N PHE A 464 20.47 -14.35 -21.79
CA PHE A 464 21.34 -15.00 -22.75
C PHE A 464 21.73 -16.40 -22.23
N ILE A 465 21.21 -17.44 -22.86
CA ILE A 465 21.42 -18.84 -22.47
C ILE A 465 22.47 -19.45 -23.35
N VAL A 466 23.45 -20.07 -22.73
CA VAL A 466 24.53 -20.83 -23.42
C VAL A 466 24.41 -22.30 -23.04
N VAL A 467 24.35 -23.18 -24.03
CA VAL A 467 24.27 -24.63 -23.81
C VAL A 467 25.45 -25.29 -24.50
N ILE A 468 26.26 -26.03 -23.76
CA ILE A 468 27.40 -26.80 -24.29
C ILE A 468 27.48 -28.16 -23.61
N THR A 469 27.96 -29.18 -24.34
CA THR A 469 28.10 -30.52 -23.80
C THR A 469 29.57 -30.95 -23.82
N VAL A 470 30.06 -31.42 -22.67
CA VAL A 470 31.46 -31.83 -22.49
C VAL A 470 31.57 -33.26 -21.96
N ASN A 471 32.65 -33.95 -22.31
CA ASN A 471 33.08 -35.18 -21.66
C ASN A 471 34.24 -34.83 -20.71
N LYS A 472 33.98 -34.92 -19.39
CA LYS A 472 34.97 -34.59 -18.36
C LYS A 472 36.17 -35.54 -18.37
N LYS A 473 35.93 -36.84 -18.61
CA LYS A 473 37.00 -37.87 -18.61
C LYS A 473 37.94 -37.70 -19.78
N GLU A 474 37.39 -37.45 -20.97
CA GLU A 474 38.15 -37.26 -22.19
C GLU A 474 38.63 -35.82 -22.39
N ARG A 475 38.19 -34.91 -21.53
CA ARG A 475 38.46 -33.46 -21.60
C ARG A 475 38.17 -32.87 -22.98
N LYS A 476 37.00 -33.19 -23.52
CA LYS A 476 36.57 -32.78 -24.87
C LYS A 476 35.18 -32.20 -24.91
N ILE A 477 34.97 -31.28 -25.83
CA ILE A 477 33.63 -30.82 -26.20
C ILE A 477 32.96 -31.90 -27.05
N VAL A 478 31.82 -32.40 -26.63
CA VAL A 478 30.99 -33.38 -27.34
C VAL A 478 30.02 -32.69 -28.30
N SER A 479 29.42 -31.60 -27.90
CA SER A 479 28.56 -30.78 -28.74
C SER A 479 28.93 -29.29 -28.57
N LYS A 480 29.19 -28.63 -29.72
CA LYS A 480 29.52 -27.20 -29.76
C LYS A 480 28.43 -26.36 -29.09
N ALA A 481 28.84 -25.21 -28.59
CA ALA A 481 27.97 -24.28 -27.92
C ALA A 481 26.78 -23.84 -28.80
N ARG A 482 25.60 -23.83 -28.19
CA ARG A 482 24.39 -23.23 -28.76
C ARG A 482 23.96 -22.11 -27.86
N VAL A 483 23.55 -21.01 -28.47
CA VAL A 483 23.07 -19.83 -27.74
C VAL A 483 21.60 -19.58 -28.04
N ASN A 484 20.88 -19.14 -27.02
CA ASN A 484 19.49 -18.69 -27.13
C ASN A 484 19.32 -17.43 -26.31
N THR A 485 18.42 -16.55 -26.71
CA THR A 485 18.20 -15.30 -26.00
C THR A 485 16.73 -14.88 -26.03
N ARG A 486 16.29 -14.19 -24.97
CA ARG A 486 14.98 -13.55 -24.86
C ARG A 486 15.13 -12.16 -24.25
N GLY A 487 14.46 -11.17 -24.85
CA GLY A 487 14.48 -9.80 -24.35
C GLY A 487 15.77 -9.01 -24.55
N PHE A 488 16.86 -9.63 -25.06
CA PHE A 488 18.17 -9.00 -25.22
C PHE A 488 18.34 -8.31 -26.58
N VAL A 489 18.31 -9.11 -27.68
CA VAL A 489 18.49 -8.61 -29.05
C VAL A 489 17.46 -9.20 -30.02
N TYR A 490 17.20 -8.49 -31.12
CA TYR A 490 16.36 -9.02 -32.18
C TYR A 490 17.12 -10.07 -33.00
N VAL A 491 16.88 -11.34 -32.69
CA VAL A 491 17.62 -12.51 -33.16
C VAL A 491 17.87 -12.51 -34.67
N LYS A 492 16.87 -12.10 -35.49
CA LYS A 492 17.02 -12.12 -36.97
C LYS A 492 18.08 -11.14 -37.48
N LYS A 493 18.35 -10.04 -36.79
CA LYS A 493 19.34 -9.03 -37.16
C LYS A 493 20.69 -9.17 -36.43
N SER A 494 20.77 -10.07 -35.47
CA SER A 494 21.95 -10.23 -34.57
C SER A 494 22.59 -11.61 -34.67
N ARG A 495 22.43 -12.28 -35.82
CA ARG A 495 22.97 -13.65 -36.01
C ARG A 495 24.49 -13.75 -35.86
N ASP A 496 25.22 -12.73 -36.29
CA ASP A 496 26.67 -12.68 -36.19
C ASP A 496 27.13 -12.61 -34.74
N ILE A 497 26.53 -11.72 -33.92
CA ILE A 497 26.82 -11.63 -32.48
C ILE A 497 26.54 -12.98 -31.78
N LEU A 498 25.44 -13.65 -32.10
CA LEU A 498 25.10 -14.95 -31.50
C LEU A 498 26.10 -16.04 -31.91
N ARG A 499 26.57 -16.03 -33.14
CA ARG A 499 27.59 -16.98 -33.64
C ARG A 499 28.94 -16.72 -32.97
N GLU A 500 29.40 -15.48 -32.95
CA GLU A 500 30.66 -15.09 -32.29
C GLU A 500 30.65 -15.41 -30.80
N ALA A 501 29.52 -15.15 -30.09
CA ALA A 501 29.37 -15.55 -28.70
C ALA A 501 29.48 -17.06 -28.51
N ALA A 502 28.90 -17.88 -29.40
CA ALA A 502 29.04 -19.33 -29.36
C ALA A 502 30.48 -19.79 -29.61
N ASP A 503 31.21 -19.12 -30.51
CA ASP A 503 32.63 -19.42 -30.80
C ASP A 503 33.50 -19.05 -29.58
N ILE A 504 33.24 -17.94 -28.90
CA ILE A 504 33.92 -17.58 -27.64
C ILE A 504 33.68 -18.65 -26.58
N VAL A 505 32.44 -19.11 -26.40
CA VAL A 505 32.14 -20.19 -25.45
C VAL A 505 32.93 -21.45 -25.76
N ASN A 506 32.99 -21.85 -27.03
CA ASN A 506 33.77 -23.03 -27.43
C ASN A 506 35.25 -22.85 -27.06
N ALA A 507 35.86 -21.72 -27.42
CA ALA A 507 37.26 -21.41 -27.10
C ALA A 507 37.52 -21.36 -25.58
N THR A 508 36.64 -20.72 -24.79
CA THR A 508 36.76 -20.67 -23.33
C THR A 508 36.72 -22.07 -22.71
N VAL A 509 35.78 -22.92 -23.18
CA VAL A 509 35.64 -24.28 -22.67
C VAL A 509 36.81 -25.15 -23.09
N GLU A 510 37.31 -25.07 -24.35
CA GLU A 510 38.50 -25.78 -24.83
C GLU A 510 39.73 -25.42 -23.99
N ASN A 511 39.96 -24.12 -23.75
CA ASN A 511 41.08 -23.65 -22.93
C ASN A 511 40.97 -24.15 -21.48
N TYR A 512 39.78 -24.14 -20.90
CA TYR A 512 39.57 -24.65 -19.56
C TYR A 512 39.78 -26.15 -19.45
N LEU A 513 39.32 -26.94 -20.43
CA LEU A 513 39.51 -28.38 -20.48
C LEU A 513 40.98 -28.79 -20.70
N ALA A 514 41.81 -27.93 -21.25
CA ALA A 514 43.26 -28.16 -21.42
C ALA A 514 44.05 -27.97 -20.10
N GLY A 515 43.47 -27.34 -19.06
CA GLY A 515 44.10 -27.12 -17.78
C GLY A 515 44.21 -28.38 -16.90
N ASP A 516 44.96 -28.31 -15.79
CA ASP A 516 45.21 -29.45 -14.91
C ASP A 516 44.08 -29.79 -13.96
N SER A 517 43.28 -28.81 -13.55
CA SER A 517 42.13 -28.95 -12.64
C SER A 517 40.81 -28.86 -13.39
N PHE A 518 39.74 -29.39 -12.79
CA PHE A 518 38.38 -29.24 -13.33
C PHE A 518 37.36 -29.00 -12.21
N ASP A 519 36.77 -27.80 -12.20
CA ASP A 519 35.63 -27.43 -11.36
C ASP A 519 34.49 -26.89 -12.22
N TRP A 520 33.26 -27.34 -11.92
CA TRP A 520 32.08 -26.93 -12.67
C TRP A 520 31.71 -25.47 -12.45
N GLY A 521 31.96 -24.94 -11.25
CA GLY A 521 31.68 -23.54 -10.89
C GLY A 521 32.61 -22.59 -11.62
N GLU A 522 33.91 -22.89 -11.62
CA GLU A 522 34.95 -22.12 -12.32
C GLU A 522 34.70 -22.09 -13.84
N LEU A 523 34.40 -23.26 -14.43
CA LEU A 523 34.09 -23.32 -15.86
C LEU A 523 32.87 -22.47 -16.23
N LYS A 524 31.79 -22.60 -15.49
CA LYS A 524 30.59 -21.75 -15.70
C LYS A 524 30.89 -20.28 -15.48
N GLY A 525 31.71 -19.94 -14.49
CA GLY A 525 32.20 -18.60 -14.23
C GLY A 525 32.96 -18.00 -15.40
N ALA A 526 33.96 -18.72 -15.91
CA ALA A 526 34.76 -18.30 -17.06
C ALA A 526 33.90 -18.05 -18.31
N VAL A 527 33.00 -19.00 -18.63
CA VAL A 527 32.08 -18.85 -19.77
C VAL A 527 31.19 -17.62 -19.60
N ARG A 528 30.64 -17.39 -18.39
CA ARG A 528 29.81 -16.23 -18.12
C ARG A 528 30.59 -14.94 -18.31
N ASP A 529 31.79 -14.84 -17.77
CA ASP A 529 32.58 -13.62 -17.74
C ASP A 529 33.10 -13.24 -19.15
N ASP A 530 33.55 -14.22 -19.96
CA ASP A 530 33.99 -13.97 -21.34
C ASP A 530 32.81 -13.56 -22.24
N VAL A 531 31.67 -14.24 -22.12
CA VAL A 531 30.46 -13.88 -22.88
C VAL A 531 29.94 -12.51 -22.43
N ALA A 532 29.94 -12.22 -21.14
CA ALA A 532 29.51 -10.92 -20.62
C ALA A 532 30.35 -9.76 -21.17
N LYS A 533 31.67 -9.95 -21.17
CA LYS A 533 32.61 -8.94 -21.72
C LYS A 533 32.34 -8.72 -23.21
N PHE A 534 32.25 -9.80 -24.01
CA PHE A 534 31.98 -9.70 -25.43
C PHE A 534 30.64 -8.99 -25.72
N LEU A 535 29.55 -9.42 -25.08
CA LEU A 535 28.23 -8.86 -25.31
C LEU A 535 28.19 -7.38 -24.91
N PHE A 536 28.83 -7.01 -23.81
CA PHE A 536 28.94 -5.61 -23.40
C PHE A 536 29.74 -4.77 -24.40
N ASP A 537 30.86 -5.28 -24.90
CA ASP A 537 31.67 -4.58 -25.91
C ASP A 537 30.90 -4.32 -27.21
N GLN A 538 30.10 -5.28 -27.63
CA GLN A 538 29.29 -5.20 -28.86
C GLN A 538 28.01 -4.39 -28.71
N THR A 539 27.37 -4.43 -27.53
CA THR A 539 26.00 -3.91 -27.38
C THR A 539 25.81 -2.86 -26.30
N LYS A 540 26.79 -2.69 -25.41
CA LYS A 540 26.73 -1.89 -24.17
C LYS A 540 25.62 -2.33 -23.21
N ARG A 541 25.12 -3.57 -23.35
CA ARG A 541 24.08 -4.17 -22.50
C ARG A 541 24.66 -5.35 -21.70
N ARG A 542 24.02 -5.66 -20.56
CA ARG A 542 24.46 -6.70 -19.63
C ARG A 542 23.33 -7.70 -19.34
N PRO A 543 22.95 -8.57 -20.31
CA PRO A 543 21.89 -9.54 -20.08
C PRO A 543 22.28 -10.54 -18.98
N ALA A 544 21.29 -11.15 -18.35
CA ALA A 544 21.53 -12.28 -17.46
C ALA A 544 22.06 -13.48 -18.27
N ILE A 545 23.31 -13.89 -18.01
CA ILE A 545 23.95 -15.01 -18.74
C ILE A 545 23.78 -16.28 -17.94
N LEU A 546 23.18 -17.30 -18.56
CA LEU A 546 22.94 -18.61 -17.96
C LEU A 546 23.78 -19.69 -18.71
N PRO A 547 24.97 -20.07 -18.21
CA PRO A 547 25.75 -21.19 -18.76
C PRO A 547 25.17 -22.52 -18.31
N VAL A 548 24.69 -23.31 -19.27
CA VAL A 548 24.24 -24.70 -19.08
C VAL A 548 25.29 -25.62 -19.64
N VAL A 549 26.15 -26.18 -18.79
CA VAL A 549 27.18 -27.15 -19.18
C VAL A 549 26.69 -28.54 -18.81
N MET A 550 26.49 -29.38 -19.82
CA MET A 550 26.03 -30.77 -19.66
C MET A 550 27.21 -31.74 -19.73
N GLU A 551 27.22 -32.76 -18.88
CA GLU A 551 28.19 -33.85 -18.91
C GLU A 551 27.62 -35.05 -19.64
N VAL A 552 28.41 -35.61 -20.55
CA VAL A 552 28.15 -36.93 -21.15
C VAL A 552 29.21 -37.88 -20.64
N ARG A 553 28.78 -39.04 -20.17
CA ARG A 553 29.63 -40.11 -19.67
C ARG A 553 30.22 -40.95 -20.81
#